data_a9543711fd3127cd7580758cb084179f
#
_entry.id   a9543711fd3127cd7580758cb084179f
#
_cell.length_a   1.000
_cell.length_b   1.000
_cell.length_c   1.000
_cell.angle_alpha   90.00
_cell.angle_beta   90.00
_cell.angle_gamma   90.00
#
_symmetry.space_group_name_H-M   'P 1'
#
loop_
_entity.id
_entity.type
_entity.pdbx_description
1 polymer ?
#
loop_
_entity_poly.entity_id
_entity_poly.type
_entity_poly.pdbx_seq_one_letter_code
_entity_poly.pdbx_strand_id
1 'polypeptide(L)' 'SENETAILVALEDRDMTIDDLSEVTELSAGVVSACLLQLEMKCAIKQLPGKYFTKLI' A
#
# COMPACT_ATOMS: atom_id res chain seq x y z
N SER A 1 -5.26 9.39 6.03
CA SER A 1 -4.35 10.44 5.55
C SER A 1 -4.31 10.45 4.03
N GLU A 2 -3.77 11.52 3.47
CA GLU A 2 -3.63 11.64 2.02
C GLU A 2 -2.74 10.54 1.45
N ASN A 3 -1.67 10.21 2.17
CA ASN A 3 -0.74 9.17 1.72
C ASN A 3 -1.41 7.80 1.74
N GLU A 4 -2.19 7.51 2.77
CA GLU A 4 -2.93 6.24 2.84
C GLU A 4 -3.94 6.15 1.69
N THR A 5 -4.63 7.26 1.41
CA THR A 5 -5.59 7.30 0.32
C THR A 5 -4.91 7.03 -1.02
N ALA A 6 -3.74 7.64 -1.24
CA ALA A 6 -3.00 7.44 -2.48
C ALA A 6 -2.62 5.96 -2.67
N ILE A 7 -2.23 5.29 -1.59
CA ILE A 7 -1.87 3.88 -1.64
C ILE A 7 -3.11 3.03 -1.95
N LEU A 8 -4.24 3.32 -1.30
CA LEU A 8 -5.46 2.57 -1.56
C LEU A 8 -5.93 2.73 -3.00
N VAL A 9 -5.83 3.94 -3.55
CA VAL A 9 -6.19 4.18 -4.94
C VAL A 9 -5.29 3.39 -5.87
N ALA A 10 -3.98 3.37 -5.60
CA ALA A 10 -3.04 2.60 -6.41
C ALA A 10 -3.37 1.11 -6.38
N LEU A 11 -3.75 0.59 -5.21
CA LEU A 11 -4.07 -0.83 -5.05
C LEU A 11 -5.40 -1.22 -5.69
N GLU A 12 -6.25 -0.26 -6.04
CA GLU A 12 -7.48 -0.56 -6.77
C GLU A 12 -7.19 -1.15 -8.15
N ASP A 13 -6.06 -0.76 -8.73
CA ASP A 13 -5.69 -1.20 -10.07
C ASP A 13 -5.15 -2.62 -10.08
N ARG A 14 -4.27 -2.94 -9.11
CA ARG A 14 -3.66 -4.27 -9.00
C ARG A 14 -2.94 -4.39 -7.66
N ASP A 15 -2.61 -5.62 -7.28
CA ASP A 15 -1.75 -5.85 -6.11
C ASP A 15 -0.35 -5.33 -6.41
N MET A 16 0.32 -4.80 -5.39
CA MET A 16 1.62 -4.14 -5.57
C MET A 16 2.56 -4.45 -4.41
N THR A 17 3.86 -4.44 -4.71
CA THR A 17 4.92 -4.48 -3.71
C THR A 17 5.18 -3.07 -3.19
N ILE A 18 6.02 -2.95 -2.13
CA ILE A 18 6.43 -1.64 -1.64
C ILE A 18 7.11 -0.84 -2.75
N ASP A 19 7.98 -1.47 -3.54
CA ASP A 19 8.67 -0.78 -4.63
C ASP A 19 7.69 -0.28 -5.68
N ASP A 20 6.71 -1.11 -6.04
CA ASP A 20 5.67 -0.69 -6.99
C ASP A 20 4.91 0.52 -6.46
N LEU A 21 4.51 0.45 -5.18
CA LEU A 21 3.74 1.53 -4.57
C LEU A 21 4.56 2.82 -4.48
N SER A 22 5.84 2.70 -4.14
CA SER A 22 6.72 3.86 -4.08
C SER A 22 6.82 4.53 -5.46
N GLU A 23 6.94 3.73 -6.50
CA GLU A 23 7.02 4.24 -7.87
C GLU A 23 5.73 4.92 -8.30
N VAL A 24 4.59 4.27 -8.08
CA VAL A 24 3.29 4.77 -8.53
C VAL A 24 2.86 6.01 -7.75
N THR A 25 3.06 6.02 -6.44
CA THR A 25 2.62 7.14 -5.59
C THR A 25 3.66 8.24 -5.47
N GLU A 26 4.89 7.97 -5.87
CA GLU A 26 6.03 8.88 -5.72
C GLU A 26 6.38 9.18 -4.26
N LEU A 27 5.89 8.35 -3.35
CA LEU A 27 6.25 8.42 -1.94
C LEU A 27 7.50 7.59 -1.70
N SER A 28 8.31 7.96 -0.70
CA SER A 28 9.49 7.18 -0.35
C SER A 28 9.08 5.81 0.17
N ALA A 29 9.98 4.84 0.07
CA ALA A 29 9.72 3.48 0.58
C ALA A 29 9.41 3.51 2.08
N GLY A 30 10.08 4.38 2.84
CA GLY A 30 9.83 4.51 4.28
C GLY A 30 8.42 5.00 4.57
N VAL A 31 7.95 5.99 3.83
CA VAL A 31 6.59 6.51 3.98
C VAL A 31 5.57 5.46 3.58
N VAL A 32 5.80 4.77 2.46
CA VAL A 32 4.91 3.69 2.01
C VAL A 32 4.83 2.60 3.07
N SER A 33 5.97 2.18 3.60
CA SER A 33 6.02 1.12 4.61
C SER A 33 5.23 1.50 5.87
N ALA A 34 5.38 2.74 6.34
CA ALA A 34 4.65 3.22 7.51
C ALA A 34 3.14 3.25 7.25
N CYS A 35 2.74 3.70 6.05
CA CYS A 35 1.33 3.75 5.68
C CYS A 35 0.73 2.34 5.56
N LEU A 36 1.49 1.41 4.99
CA LEU A 36 1.03 0.02 4.86
C LEU A 36 0.78 -0.60 6.23
N LEU A 37 1.66 -0.33 7.19
CA LEU A 37 1.46 -0.84 8.54
C LEU A 37 0.14 -0.31 9.13
N GLN A 38 -0.12 0.98 8.98
CA GLN A 38 -1.37 1.57 9.47
C GLN A 38 -2.58 0.97 8.78
N LEU A 39 -2.50 0.78 7.47
CA LEU A 39 -3.61 0.22 6.71
C LEU A 39 -3.86 -1.24 7.07
N GLU A 40 -2.81 -2.01 7.34
CA GLU A 40 -2.97 -3.38 7.81
C GLU A 40 -3.67 -3.42 9.18
N MET A 41 -3.28 -2.52 10.07
CA MET A 41 -3.89 -2.45 11.39
C MET A 41 -5.37 -2.09 11.31
N LYS A 42 -5.76 -1.33 10.30
CA LYS A 42 -7.16 -0.98 10.05
C LYS A 42 -7.91 -2.06 9.27
N CYS A 43 -7.24 -3.14 8.91
CA CYS A 43 -7.80 -4.23 8.09
C CYS A 43 -8.26 -3.76 6.70
N ALA A 44 -7.62 -2.70 6.20
CA ALA A 44 -7.94 -2.18 4.87
C ALA A 44 -7.17 -2.89 3.77
N ILE A 45 -6.04 -3.48 4.11
CA ILE A 45 -5.18 -4.24 3.19
C ILE A 45 -4.62 -5.46 3.90
N LYS A 46 -4.06 -6.39 3.14
CA LYS A 46 -3.26 -7.48 3.70
C LYS A 46 -2.09 -7.80 2.79
N GLN A 47 -1.06 -8.41 3.37
CA GLN A 47 0.10 -8.85 2.62
C GLN A 47 -0.12 -10.25 2.07
N LEU A 48 0.26 -10.45 0.81
CA LEU A 48 0.19 -11.73 0.12
C LEU A 48 1.58 -12.31 -0.04
N PRO A 49 1.71 -13.61 -0.36
CA PRO A 49 3.02 -14.19 -0.68
C PRO A 49 3.74 -13.39 -1.77
N GLY A 50 5.08 -13.31 -1.66
CA GLY A 50 5.87 -12.52 -2.59
C GLY A 50 5.94 -11.05 -2.23
N LYS A 51 5.50 -10.70 -1.02
CA LYS A 51 5.53 -9.32 -0.51
C LYS A 51 4.63 -8.36 -1.29
N TYR A 52 3.59 -8.90 -1.89
CA TYR A 52 2.54 -8.08 -2.51
C TYR A 52 1.52 -7.67 -1.46
N PHE A 53 0.88 -6.54 -1.70
CA PHE A 53 -0.21 -6.06 -0.86
C PHE A 53 -1.48 -6.00 -1.69
N THR A 54 -2.60 -6.35 -1.08
CA THR A 54 -3.90 -6.32 -1.74
C THR A 54 -4.90 -5.52 -0.89
N LYS A 55 -5.79 -4.83 -1.57
CA LYS A 55 -6.83 -4.03 -0.92
C LYS A 55 -7.97 -4.95 -0.50
N LEU A 56 -8.46 -4.77 0.73
CA LEU A 56 -9.57 -5.57 1.27
C LEU A 56 -10.91 -4.85 1.27
N ILE A 57 -10.88 -3.53 1.13
CA ILE A 57 -12.11 -2.72 1.25
C ILE A 57 -12.54 -2.15 -0.08
#